data_8413312e3258ec1353bc223ad8639a3d
#
_entry.id   8413312e3258ec1353bc223ad8639a3d
#
_cell.length_a   1.000
_cell.length_b   1.000
_cell.length_c   1.000
_cell.angle_alpha   90.00
_cell.angle_beta   90.00
_cell.angle_gamma   90.00
#
_symmetry.space_group_name_H-M   'P 1'
#
loop_
_entity.id
_entity.type
_entity.pdbx_description
1 polymer ?
#
loop_
_entity_poly.entity_id
_entity_poly.type
_entity_poly.pdbx_seq_one_letter_code
_entity_poly.pdbx_strand_id
1 'polypeptide(L)'
;VTRTGPQVLVLSARTQEALAQSRAALASELAASTGVNEISLPDAAYTLTRRRKEPVRLAAVVHDAENAAAVLAATETDSVFIGDAVPGAESSGDRVAFLFPGQGAQHVGMARGLYESEPLFARHFDECATAFSDEMNYDLRAEIFDGVGRNLEHTDRAQPALFTVEYALSKLVQSYGVAPSIMAGHSIGEYPAATIAGVFDLETAVKVVSMRARLMHAAPRGVMVAVALGPEAIAEHLTPAVELATINAPGSSVIAGSEEAIRTFQAGLAEKGIVARRVRTSHAF
;
A
#
# COMPACT_ATOMS: atom_id res chain seq x y z
N VAL A 1 -27.04 11.07 -11.48
CA VAL A 1 -25.96 11.52 -10.55
C VAL A 1 -24.69 11.48 -11.35
N THR A 2 -24.22 12.66 -11.79
CA THR A 2 -22.91 12.80 -12.48
C THR A 2 -21.82 12.47 -11.47
N ARG A 3 -21.26 11.26 -11.53
CA ARG A 3 -20.05 10.91 -10.79
C ARG A 3 -18.88 11.62 -11.46
N THR A 4 -18.45 12.71 -10.87
CA THR A 4 -17.16 13.35 -11.20
C THR A 4 -16.06 12.59 -10.45
N GLY A 5 -15.16 11.95 -11.18
CA GLY A 5 -14.04 11.20 -10.59
C GLY A 5 -13.51 10.14 -11.54
N PRO A 6 -12.38 9.49 -11.21
CA PRO A 6 -11.82 8.42 -12.03
C PRO A 6 -12.83 7.32 -12.32
N GLN A 7 -12.81 6.79 -13.53
CA GLN A 7 -13.64 5.67 -13.97
C GLN A 7 -12.75 4.46 -14.30
N VAL A 8 -13.30 3.26 -14.13
CA VAL A 8 -12.63 2.03 -14.55
C VAL A 8 -13.33 1.52 -15.83
N LEU A 9 -12.61 1.53 -16.94
CA LEU A 9 -13.05 0.88 -18.16
C LEU A 9 -12.58 -0.57 -18.16
N VAL A 10 -13.50 -1.50 -18.38
CA VAL A 10 -13.20 -2.93 -18.45
C VAL A 10 -13.48 -3.46 -19.84
N LEU A 11 -12.51 -4.18 -20.42
CA LEU A 11 -12.66 -4.90 -21.69
C LEU A 11 -12.37 -6.37 -21.48
N SER A 12 -12.99 -7.23 -22.28
CA SER A 12 -12.58 -8.63 -22.33
C SER A 12 -12.80 -9.22 -23.72
N ALA A 13 -11.96 -10.20 -24.07
CA ALA A 13 -12.03 -10.89 -25.34
C ALA A 13 -11.57 -12.35 -25.20
N ARG A 14 -11.77 -13.15 -26.25
CA ARG A 14 -11.33 -14.55 -26.25
C ARG A 14 -9.84 -14.71 -26.49
N THR A 15 -9.22 -13.75 -27.18
CA THR A 15 -7.79 -13.75 -27.51
C THR A 15 -7.18 -12.37 -27.25
N GLN A 16 -5.86 -12.31 -27.12
CA GLN A 16 -5.10 -11.07 -26.96
C GLN A 16 -5.29 -10.14 -28.17
N GLU A 17 -5.34 -10.69 -29.40
CA GLU A 17 -5.52 -9.92 -30.63
C GLU A 17 -6.91 -9.26 -30.65
N ALA A 18 -7.96 -10.00 -30.27
CA ALA A 18 -9.32 -9.47 -30.23
C ALA A 18 -9.46 -8.40 -29.12
N LEU A 19 -8.76 -8.56 -27.99
CA LEU A 19 -8.69 -7.54 -26.95
C LEU A 19 -8.00 -6.28 -27.45
N ALA A 20 -6.86 -6.41 -28.13
CA ALA A 20 -6.13 -5.29 -28.71
C ALA A 20 -6.97 -4.53 -29.73
N GLN A 21 -7.71 -5.24 -30.61
CA GLN A 21 -8.64 -4.61 -31.56
C GLN A 21 -9.76 -3.85 -30.84
N SER A 22 -10.37 -4.46 -29.82
CA SER A 22 -11.44 -3.82 -29.05
C SER A 22 -10.94 -2.58 -28.30
N ARG A 23 -9.72 -2.66 -27.76
CA ARG A 23 -9.03 -1.55 -27.10
C ARG A 23 -8.78 -0.39 -28.05
N ALA A 24 -8.24 -0.68 -29.25
CA ALA A 24 -7.98 0.33 -30.27
C ALA A 24 -9.26 0.98 -30.79
N ALA A 25 -10.33 0.19 -31.03
CA ALA A 25 -11.61 0.70 -31.45
C ALA A 25 -12.23 1.65 -30.42
N LEU A 26 -12.21 1.27 -29.11
CA LEU A 26 -12.72 2.12 -28.06
C LEU A 26 -11.89 3.41 -27.91
N ALA A 27 -10.56 3.34 -28.03
CA ALA A 27 -9.70 4.51 -28.02
C ALA A 27 -10.04 5.50 -29.14
N SER A 28 -10.27 4.97 -30.34
CA SER A 28 -10.67 5.78 -31.52
C SER A 28 -12.02 6.46 -31.34
N GLU A 29 -13.02 5.72 -30.84
CA GLU A 29 -14.36 6.27 -30.58
C GLU A 29 -14.33 7.37 -29.51
N LEU A 30 -13.58 7.16 -28.43
CA LEU A 30 -13.41 8.16 -27.37
C LEU A 30 -12.67 9.41 -27.90
N ALA A 31 -11.63 9.25 -28.72
CA ALA A 31 -10.92 10.36 -29.34
C ALA A 31 -11.78 11.17 -30.30
N ALA A 32 -12.73 10.51 -31.00
CA ALA A 32 -13.67 11.16 -31.91
C ALA A 32 -14.89 11.77 -31.19
N SER A 33 -15.04 11.51 -29.91
CA SER A 33 -16.18 11.93 -29.10
C SER A 33 -16.07 13.39 -28.70
N THR A 34 -16.76 14.27 -29.44
CA THR A 34 -16.75 15.73 -29.18
C THR A 34 -18.14 16.35 -29.36
N GLY A 35 -18.48 17.31 -28.55
CA GLY A 35 -19.70 18.13 -28.69
C GLY A 35 -20.99 17.35 -28.53
N VAL A 36 -21.88 17.39 -29.54
CA VAL A 36 -23.23 16.77 -29.47
C VAL A 36 -23.18 15.24 -29.40
N ASN A 37 -22.07 14.63 -29.79
CA ASN A 37 -21.82 13.19 -29.76
C ASN A 37 -20.84 12.79 -28.66
N GLU A 38 -20.77 13.57 -27.60
CA GLU A 38 -19.89 13.28 -26.49
C GLU A 38 -20.32 11.99 -25.77
N ILE A 39 -19.41 11.03 -25.68
CA ILE A 39 -19.61 9.79 -24.95
C ILE A 39 -19.44 10.09 -23.45
N SER A 40 -20.51 9.89 -22.68
CA SER A 40 -20.44 9.93 -21.23
C SER A 40 -19.53 8.81 -20.72
N LEU A 41 -18.37 9.16 -20.16
CA LEU A 41 -17.41 8.18 -19.65
C LEU A 41 -18.01 7.28 -18.55
N PRO A 42 -18.82 7.79 -17.59
CA PRO A 42 -19.51 6.93 -16.63
C PRO A 42 -20.47 5.92 -17.26
N ASP A 43 -21.19 6.33 -18.32
CA ASP A 43 -22.15 5.43 -19.02
C ASP A 43 -21.40 4.38 -19.85
N ALA A 44 -20.29 4.76 -20.47
CA ALA A 44 -19.39 3.83 -21.15
C ALA A 44 -18.82 2.80 -20.16
N ALA A 45 -18.29 3.26 -19.02
CA ALA A 45 -17.78 2.39 -17.95
C ALA A 45 -18.86 1.42 -17.46
N TYR A 46 -20.06 1.92 -17.15
CA TYR A 46 -21.18 1.09 -16.73
C TYR A 46 -21.54 0.06 -17.81
N THR A 47 -21.67 0.48 -19.06
CA THR A 47 -22.03 -0.40 -20.19
C THR A 47 -21.00 -1.53 -20.35
N LEU A 48 -19.72 -1.21 -20.26
CA LEU A 48 -18.64 -2.20 -20.38
C LEU A 48 -18.69 -3.25 -19.25
N THR A 49 -19.03 -2.85 -18.02
CA THR A 49 -19.17 -3.81 -16.90
C THR A 49 -20.34 -4.80 -17.11
N ARG A 50 -21.32 -4.46 -17.92
CA ARG A 50 -22.51 -5.30 -18.22
C ARG A 50 -22.28 -6.28 -19.36
N ARG A 51 -21.18 -6.15 -20.09
CA ARG A 51 -20.86 -7.08 -21.18
C ARG A 51 -20.41 -8.44 -20.64
N ARG A 52 -20.52 -9.46 -21.50
CA ARG A 52 -20.04 -10.80 -21.19
C ARG A 52 -18.54 -10.76 -20.85
N LYS A 53 -18.16 -11.44 -19.79
CA LYS A 53 -16.76 -11.60 -19.38
C LYS A 53 -16.12 -12.73 -20.17
N GLU A 54 -15.07 -12.43 -20.90
CA GLU A 54 -14.25 -13.38 -21.66
C GLU A 54 -12.89 -13.61 -20.92
N PRO A 55 -12.10 -14.65 -21.32
CA PRO A 55 -10.90 -15.02 -20.57
C PRO A 55 -9.83 -13.92 -20.49
N VAL A 56 -9.53 -13.27 -21.61
CA VAL A 56 -8.53 -12.20 -21.65
C VAL A 56 -9.18 -10.90 -21.24
N ARG A 57 -8.68 -10.25 -20.21
CA ARG A 57 -9.31 -9.10 -19.57
C ARG A 57 -8.36 -7.91 -19.48
N LEU A 58 -8.92 -6.72 -19.61
CA LEU A 58 -8.25 -5.45 -19.41
C LEU A 58 -9.10 -4.58 -18.49
N ALA A 59 -8.43 -3.90 -17.55
CA ALA A 59 -8.97 -2.79 -16.78
C ALA A 59 -8.11 -1.55 -17.00
N ALA A 60 -8.73 -0.40 -17.25
CA ALA A 60 -8.04 0.87 -17.38
C ALA A 60 -8.64 1.90 -16.42
N VAL A 61 -7.81 2.60 -15.67
CA VAL A 61 -8.20 3.72 -14.82
C VAL A 61 -8.06 5.01 -15.62
N VAL A 62 -9.13 5.77 -15.75
CA VAL A 62 -9.22 6.94 -16.62
C VAL A 62 -10.01 8.07 -15.95
N HIS A 63 -9.72 9.33 -16.30
CA HIS A 63 -10.31 10.49 -15.64
C HIS A 63 -11.38 11.21 -16.49
N ASP A 64 -11.17 11.27 -17.80
CA ASP A 64 -12.06 11.88 -18.79
C ASP A 64 -11.92 11.17 -20.13
N ALA A 65 -12.68 11.57 -21.15
CA ALA A 65 -12.70 10.92 -22.45
C ALA A 65 -11.37 11.06 -23.20
N GLU A 66 -10.70 12.21 -23.11
CA GLU A 66 -9.41 12.47 -23.75
C GLU A 66 -8.32 11.60 -23.09
N ASN A 67 -8.26 11.59 -21.77
CA ASN A 67 -7.36 10.72 -21.01
C ASN A 67 -7.64 9.24 -21.30
N ALA A 68 -8.92 8.83 -21.39
CA ALA A 68 -9.29 7.46 -21.70
C ALA A 68 -8.80 7.04 -23.10
N ALA A 69 -8.95 7.90 -24.11
CA ALA A 69 -8.43 7.66 -25.45
C ALA A 69 -6.90 7.49 -25.44
N ALA A 70 -6.19 8.39 -24.75
CA ALA A 70 -4.74 8.35 -24.64
C ALA A 70 -4.23 7.10 -23.90
N VAL A 71 -4.83 6.76 -22.74
CA VAL A 71 -4.49 5.59 -21.94
C VAL A 71 -4.75 4.28 -22.69
N LEU A 72 -5.87 4.20 -23.41
CA LEU A 72 -6.19 3.02 -24.23
C LEU A 72 -5.32 2.93 -25.50
N ALA A 73 -4.79 4.00 -26.03
CA ALA A 73 -3.88 3.99 -27.18
C ALA A 73 -2.43 3.70 -26.81
N ALA A 74 -2.01 3.99 -25.57
CA ALA A 74 -0.63 3.83 -25.12
C ALA A 74 -0.20 2.36 -25.11
N THR A 75 1.04 2.09 -25.50
CA THR A 75 1.64 0.73 -25.47
C THR A 75 2.01 0.31 -24.06
N GLU A 76 2.50 1.25 -23.24
CA GLU A 76 2.88 1.04 -21.85
C GLU A 76 2.32 2.16 -20.98
N THR A 77 1.66 1.83 -19.89
CA THR A 77 1.10 2.78 -18.94
C THR A 77 0.76 2.06 -17.62
N ASP A 78 0.99 2.72 -16.51
CA ASP A 78 0.63 2.23 -15.16
C ASP A 78 -0.90 2.23 -14.92
N SER A 79 -1.67 2.81 -15.83
CA SER A 79 -3.12 2.89 -15.72
C SER A 79 -3.87 1.74 -16.42
N VAL A 80 -3.16 0.81 -17.09
CA VAL A 80 -3.76 -0.34 -17.79
C VAL A 80 -3.25 -1.64 -17.21
N PHE A 81 -4.17 -2.48 -16.81
CA PHE A 81 -3.93 -3.81 -16.25
C PHE A 81 -4.52 -4.86 -17.20
N ILE A 82 -3.69 -5.79 -17.65
CA ILE A 82 -4.11 -6.90 -18.51
C ILE A 82 -3.81 -8.21 -17.80
N GLY A 83 -4.76 -9.15 -17.84
CA GLY A 83 -4.61 -10.46 -17.24
C GLY A 83 -5.53 -11.48 -17.89
N ASP A 84 -5.15 -12.74 -17.79
CA ASP A 84 -5.95 -13.86 -18.25
C ASP A 84 -6.75 -14.43 -17.07
N ALA A 85 -8.04 -14.72 -17.30
CA ALA A 85 -8.83 -15.46 -16.33
C ALA A 85 -8.29 -16.89 -16.23
N VAL A 86 -7.93 -17.32 -15.04
CA VAL A 86 -7.51 -18.71 -14.81
C VAL A 86 -8.76 -19.61 -14.90
N PRO A 87 -8.80 -20.60 -15.81
CA PRO A 87 -9.93 -21.52 -15.91
C PRO A 87 -10.16 -22.24 -14.56
N GLY A 88 -11.41 -22.20 -14.07
CA GLY A 88 -11.78 -22.80 -12.80
C GLY A 88 -11.53 -21.92 -11.55
N ALA A 89 -10.95 -20.75 -11.67
CA ALA A 89 -10.75 -19.82 -10.55
C ALA A 89 -12.10 -19.30 -9.99
N GLU A 90 -13.15 -19.26 -10.79
CA GLU A 90 -14.50 -18.86 -10.35
C GLU A 90 -15.08 -19.78 -9.26
N SER A 91 -14.57 -21.02 -9.15
CA SER A 91 -14.98 -22.00 -8.14
C SER A 91 -14.00 -22.18 -6.98
N SER A 92 -12.77 -21.65 -7.08
CA SER A 92 -11.72 -21.82 -6.06
C SER A 92 -11.49 -20.60 -5.19
N GLY A 93 -12.32 -19.55 -5.31
CA GLY A 93 -12.08 -18.26 -4.65
C GLY A 93 -10.70 -17.71 -5.02
N ASP A 94 -10.63 -16.60 -5.69
CA ASP A 94 -9.35 -16.00 -6.06
C ASP A 94 -8.44 -15.94 -4.82
N ARG A 95 -7.25 -16.53 -4.91
CA ARG A 95 -6.29 -16.48 -3.82
C ARG A 95 -5.64 -15.10 -3.81
N VAL A 96 -6.15 -14.22 -2.98
CA VAL A 96 -5.64 -12.88 -2.81
C VAL A 96 -4.80 -12.82 -1.54
N ALA A 97 -3.59 -12.30 -1.63
CA ALA A 97 -2.77 -11.97 -0.48
C ALA A 97 -2.86 -10.46 -0.21
N PHE A 98 -3.16 -10.09 1.04
CA PHE A 98 -2.99 -8.71 1.50
C PHE A 98 -1.61 -8.55 2.14
N LEU A 99 -0.87 -7.56 1.68
CA LEU A 99 0.45 -7.22 2.21
C LEU A 99 0.38 -5.86 2.89
N PHE A 100 0.81 -5.83 4.15
CA PHE A 100 0.76 -4.64 4.99
C PHE A 100 2.18 -4.12 5.23
N PRO A 101 2.53 -2.92 4.74
CA PRO A 101 3.87 -2.38 4.90
C PRO A 101 4.20 -2.03 6.35
N GLY A 102 5.47 -1.88 6.63
CA GLY A 102 5.98 -1.34 7.88
C GLY A 102 6.20 0.17 7.82
N GLN A 103 6.76 0.69 8.93
CA GLN A 103 7.14 2.10 9.03
C GLN A 103 8.11 2.49 7.90
N GLY A 104 7.85 3.66 7.29
CA GLY A 104 8.57 4.21 6.14
C GLY A 104 7.65 4.52 4.95
N ALA A 105 6.45 3.92 4.92
CA ALA A 105 5.44 4.18 3.88
C ALA A 105 4.55 5.41 4.19
N GLN A 106 4.56 5.92 5.44
CA GLN A 106 3.75 7.05 5.85
C GLN A 106 4.22 8.37 5.21
N HIS A 107 3.27 9.22 4.87
CA HIS A 107 3.50 10.59 4.41
C HIS A 107 2.28 11.46 4.68
N VAL A 108 2.51 12.76 4.82
CA VAL A 108 1.43 13.73 5.02
C VAL A 108 0.49 13.71 3.81
N GLY A 109 -0.82 13.67 4.09
CA GLY A 109 -1.86 13.59 3.07
C GLY A 109 -2.11 12.18 2.52
N MET A 110 -1.43 11.14 3.04
CA MET A 110 -1.69 9.76 2.59
C MET A 110 -3.19 9.42 2.71
N ALA A 111 -3.71 8.77 1.66
CA ALA A 111 -5.11 8.35 1.56
C ALA A 111 -6.18 9.48 1.63
N ARG A 112 -5.80 10.77 1.56
CA ARG A 112 -6.75 11.90 1.56
C ARG A 112 -7.80 11.77 0.45
N GLY A 113 -7.41 11.42 -0.76
CA GLY A 113 -8.34 11.23 -1.87
C GLY A 113 -9.39 10.14 -1.60
N LEU A 114 -8.98 9.02 -0.98
CA LEU A 114 -9.91 7.98 -0.56
C LEU A 114 -10.84 8.46 0.56
N TYR A 115 -10.31 9.19 1.52
CA TYR A 115 -11.10 9.76 2.61
C TYR A 115 -12.20 10.70 2.09
N GLU A 116 -11.90 11.52 1.09
CA GLU A 116 -12.83 12.48 0.50
C GLU A 116 -13.84 11.82 -0.47
N SER A 117 -13.48 10.73 -1.14
CA SER A 117 -14.31 10.12 -2.18
C SER A 117 -15.04 8.85 -1.78
N GLU A 118 -14.56 8.10 -0.76
CA GLU A 118 -15.07 6.80 -0.37
C GLU A 118 -15.64 6.81 1.06
N PRO A 119 -16.98 6.95 1.23
CA PRO A 119 -17.59 7.08 2.56
C PRO A 119 -17.31 5.88 3.50
N LEU A 120 -17.12 4.68 2.95
CA LEU A 120 -16.80 3.50 3.74
C LEU A 120 -15.37 3.57 4.28
N PHE A 121 -14.41 4.02 3.46
CA PHE A 121 -13.05 4.27 3.91
C PHE A 121 -13.03 5.33 5.00
N ALA A 122 -13.67 6.49 4.76
CA ALA A 122 -13.74 7.59 5.72
C ALA A 122 -14.31 7.14 7.08
N ARG A 123 -15.37 6.32 7.08
CA ARG A 123 -15.96 5.79 8.31
C ARG A 123 -14.97 4.95 9.12
N HIS A 124 -14.29 3.98 8.48
CA HIS A 124 -13.33 3.13 9.18
C HIS A 124 -12.05 3.88 9.56
N PHE A 125 -11.66 4.85 8.75
CA PHE A 125 -10.56 5.75 9.09
C PHE A 125 -10.89 6.58 10.34
N ASP A 126 -12.07 7.21 10.40
CA ASP A 126 -12.50 8.02 11.55
C ASP A 126 -12.66 7.18 12.82
N GLU A 127 -13.19 5.96 12.70
CA GLU A 127 -13.28 5.00 13.81
C GLU A 127 -11.89 4.74 14.43
N CYS A 128 -10.89 4.41 13.61
CA CYS A 128 -9.53 4.19 14.06
C CYS A 128 -8.89 5.48 14.58
N ALA A 129 -8.98 6.58 13.81
CA ALA A 129 -8.33 7.85 14.15
C ALA A 129 -8.85 8.41 15.47
N THR A 130 -10.15 8.30 15.74
CA THR A 130 -10.75 8.70 17.01
C THR A 130 -10.22 7.84 18.15
N ALA A 131 -10.25 6.51 18.02
CA ALA A 131 -9.78 5.61 19.05
C ALA A 131 -8.30 5.82 19.38
N PHE A 132 -7.45 6.03 18.38
CA PHE A 132 -6.03 6.35 18.62
C PHE A 132 -5.83 7.74 19.21
N SER A 133 -6.65 8.74 18.80
CA SER A 133 -6.55 10.09 19.35
C SER A 133 -6.88 10.11 20.85
N ASP A 134 -7.91 9.38 21.26
CA ASP A 134 -8.31 9.23 22.66
C ASP A 134 -7.21 8.51 23.46
N GLU A 135 -6.66 7.40 22.93
CA GLU A 135 -5.64 6.62 23.59
C GLU A 135 -4.30 7.36 23.67
N MET A 136 -3.92 8.10 22.63
CA MET A 136 -2.60 8.72 22.48
C MET A 136 -2.58 10.22 22.88
N ASN A 137 -3.74 10.82 23.10
CA ASN A 137 -3.91 12.22 23.49
C ASN A 137 -3.35 13.23 22.47
N TYR A 138 -3.63 12.99 21.17
CA TYR A 138 -3.37 13.91 20.07
C TYR A 138 -4.33 13.63 18.90
N ASP A 139 -4.56 14.60 18.01
CA ASP A 139 -5.41 14.43 16.83
C ASP A 139 -4.65 13.69 15.70
N LEU A 140 -4.87 12.37 15.57
CA LEU A 140 -4.21 11.54 14.56
C LEU A 140 -4.62 11.96 13.13
N ARG A 141 -5.87 12.37 12.91
CA ARG A 141 -6.33 12.81 11.59
C ARG A 141 -5.62 14.07 11.14
N ALA A 142 -5.48 15.06 12.03
CA ALA A 142 -4.73 16.28 11.73
C ALA A 142 -3.23 16.00 11.47
N GLU A 143 -2.63 15.06 12.20
CA GLU A 143 -1.25 14.61 11.92
C GLU A 143 -1.13 13.99 10.51
N ILE A 144 -2.06 13.12 10.12
CA ILE A 144 -2.02 12.45 8.81
C ILE A 144 -2.29 13.44 7.67
N PHE A 145 -3.32 14.28 7.78
CA PHE A 145 -3.76 15.09 6.66
C PHE A 145 -3.07 16.45 6.59
N ASP A 146 -2.90 17.14 7.71
CA ASP A 146 -2.43 18.53 7.72
C ASP A 146 -0.96 18.65 8.12
N GLY A 147 -0.35 17.56 8.58
CA GLY A 147 1.04 17.53 9.04
C GLY A 147 1.26 18.43 10.26
N VAL A 148 0.21 18.60 11.09
CA VAL A 148 0.29 19.37 12.32
C VAL A 148 1.42 18.80 13.19
N GLY A 149 2.39 19.65 13.53
CA GLY A 149 3.55 19.23 14.33
C GLY A 149 4.68 18.58 13.55
N ARG A 150 4.52 18.23 12.28
CA ARG A 150 5.51 17.51 11.43
C ARG A 150 6.09 16.25 12.09
N ASN A 151 5.27 15.53 12.87
CA ASN A 151 5.71 14.42 13.71
C ASN A 151 5.45 13.04 13.08
N LEU A 152 4.91 12.99 11.87
CA LEU A 152 4.54 11.71 11.23
C LEU A 152 5.75 10.79 10.97
N GLU A 153 6.99 11.33 11.06
CA GLU A 153 8.22 10.53 11.03
C GLU A 153 8.53 9.86 12.38
N HIS A 154 7.94 10.35 13.50
CA HIS A 154 8.14 9.75 14.81
C HIS A 154 7.33 8.46 14.92
N THR A 155 7.93 7.45 15.54
CA THR A 155 7.35 6.11 15.60
C THR A 155 6.01 6.06 16.35
N ASP A 156 5.82 6.93 17.36
CA ASP A 156 4.57 7.06 18.12
C ASP A 156 3.43 7.75 17.33
N ARG A 157 3.73 8.30 16.14
CA ARG A 157 2.75 8.86 15.19
C ARG A 157 2.63 7.96 13.96
N ALA A 158 3.74 7.48 13.42
CA ALA A 158 3.79 6.66 12.22
C ALA A 158 3.02 5.36 12.37
N GLN A 159 3.15 4.67 13.51
CA GLN A 159 2.51 3.38 13.72
C GLN A 159 0.98 3.47 13.77
N PRO A 160 0.36 4.35 14.58
CA PRO A 160 -1.09 4.56 14.54
C PRO A 160 -1.60 5.02 13.17
N ALA A 161 -0.84 5.88 12.48
CA ALA A 161 -1.20 6.40 11.17
C ALA A 161 -1.24 5.30 10.09
N LEU A 162 -0.20 4.46 10.03
CA LEU A 162 -0.16 3.32 9.11
C LEU A 162 -1.27 2.32 9.41
N PHE A 163 -1.43 1.92 10.67
CA PHE A 163 -2.52 1.03 11.08
C PHE A 163 -3.89 1.55 10.60
N THR A 164 -4.17 2.82 10.83
CA THR A 164 -5.45 3.45 10.48
C THR A 164 -5.74 3.36 8.98
N VAL A 165 -4.75 3.73 8.15
CA VAL A 165 -4.91 3.70 6.69
C VAL A 165 -5.03 2.26 6.18
N GLU A 166 -4.18 1.36 6.66
CA GLU A 166 -4.15 -0.04 6.25
C GLU A 166 -5.44 -0.79 6.63
N TYR A 167 -5.94 -0.56 7.83
CA TYR A 167 -7.20 -1.13 8.29
C TYR A 167 -8.38 -0.61 7.46
N ALA A 168 -8.50 0.71 7.30
CA ALA A 168 -9.60 1.33 6.54
C ALA A 168 -9.57 0.91 5.07
N LEU A 169 -8.37 0.85 4.45
CA LEU A 169 -8.21 0.39 3.07
C LEU A 169 -8.60 -1.08 2.91
N SER A 170 -8.21 -1.93 3.86
CA SER A 170 -8.59 -3.34 3.84
C SER A 170 -10.09 -3.52 3.91
N LYS A 171 -10.80 -2.76 4.76
CA LYS A 171 -12.27 -2.79 4.83
C LYS A 171 -12.91 -2.32 3.54
N LEU A 172 -12.37 -1.28 2.90
CA LEU A 172 -12.85 -0.81 1.61
C LEU A 172 -12.69 -1.88 0.53
N VAL A 173 -11.50 -2.47 0.39
CA VAL A 173 -11.22 -3.51 -0.61
C VAL A 173 -12.10 -4.74 -0.39
N GLN A 174 -12.31 -5.15 0.87
CA GLN A 174 -13.23 -6.25 1.20
C GLN A 174 -14.67 -5.93 0.81
N SER A 175 -15.11 -4.69 0.89
CA SER A 175 -16.46 -4.28 0.48
C SER A 175 -16.70 -4.42 -1.02
N TYR A 176 -15.64 -4.44 -1.82
CA TYR A 176 -15.70 -4.74 -3.26
C TYR A 176 -15.73 -6.26 -3.55
N GLY A 177 -15.81 -7.10 -2.52
CA GLY A 177 -15.85 -8.56 -2.66
C GLY A 177 -14.47 -9.21 -2.77
N VAL A 178 -13.39 -8.45 -2.54
CA VAL A 178 -12.01 -8.97 -2.54
C VAL A 178 -11.62 -9.33 -1.12
N ALA A 179 -11.74 -10.61 -0.76
CA ALA A 179 -11.34 -11.12 0.55
C ALA A 179 -9.93 -11.74 0.49
N PRO A 180 -9.04 -11.44 1.46
CA PRO A 180 -7.73 -12.08 1.50
C PRO A 180 -7.86 -13.54 1.95
N SER A 181 -7.16 -14.44 1.26
CA SER A 181 -6.98 -15.82 1.70
C SER A 181 -5.69 -16.00 2.51
N ILE A 182 -4.77 -15.07 2.40
CA ILE A 182 -3.55 -14.98 3.20
C ILE A 182 -3.21 -13.51 3.45
N MET A 183 -2.62 -13.24 4.59
CA MET A 183 -2.14 -11.90 4.95
C MET A 183 -0.72 -11.99 5.49
N ALA A 184 0.10 -11.00 5.16
CA ALA A 184 1.43 -10.85 5.71
C ALA A 184 1.69 -9.37 5.99
N GLY A 185 2.23 -9.08 7.17
CA GLY A 185 2.61 -7.74 7.59
C GLY A 185 4.12 -7.64 7.82
N HIS A 186 4.66 -6.45 7.62
CA HIS A 186 6.02 -6.13 8.03
C HIS A 186 5.99 -5.21 9.24
N SER A 187 6.57 -5.64 10.38
CA SER A 187 6.62 -4.84 11.61
C SER A 187 5.22 -4.39 12.06
N ILE A 188 4.91 -3.08 12.03
CA ILE A 188 3.59 -2.56 12.39
C ILE A 188 2.46 -3.15 11.53
N GLY A 189 2.72 -3.48 10.28
CA GLY A 189 1.74 -4.08 9.37
C GLY A 189 1.18 -5.43 9.82
N GLU A 190 1.86 -6.15 10.71
CA GLU A 190 1.34 -7.38 11.34
C GLU A 190 0.04 -7.12 12.15
N TYR A 191 -0.10 -5.93 12.73
CA TYR A 191 -1.23 -5.61 13.60
C TYR A 191 -2.54 -5.39 12.83
N PRO A 192 -2.60 -4.57 11.74
CA PRO A 192 -3.79 -4.52 10.91
C PRO A 192 -4.10 -5.87 10.25
N ALA A 193 -3.07 -6.65 9.82
CA ALA A 193 -3.27 -8.00 9.31
C ALA A 193 -3.96 -8.90 10.34
N ALA A 194 -3.46 -8.93 11.59
CA ALA A 194 -4.02 -9.71 12.68
C ALA A 194 -5.45 -9.23 13.07
N THR A 195 -5.70 -7.92 13.03
CA THR A 195 -7.03 -7.35 13.30
C THR A 195 -8.03 -7.75 12.21
N ILE A 196 -7.64 -7.70 10.95
CA ILE A 196 -8.49 -8.15 9.82
C ILE A 196 -8.73 -9.65 9.87
N ALA A 197 -7.75 -10.43 10.33
CA ALA A 197 -7.88 -11.88 10.55
C ALA A 197 -8.74 -12.25 11.76
N GLY A 198 -9.12 -11.28 12.60
CA GLY A 198 -9.93 -11.52 13.80
C GLY A 198 -9.15 -12.11 14.98
N VAL A 199 -7.81 -11.97 15.00
CA VAL A 199 -6.97 -12.36 16.12
C VAL A 199 -7.29 -11.51 17.35
N PHE A 200 -7.55 -10.23 17.14
CA PHE A 200 -8.07 -9.30 18.15
C PHE A 200 -9.02 -8.28 17.50
N ASP A 201 -9.88 -7.69 18.31
CA ASP A 201 -10.77 -6.63 17.89
C ASP A 201 -10.02 -5.29 17.75
N LEU A 202 -10.70 -4.30 17.18
CA LEU A 202 -10.12 -2.98 16.93
C LEU A 202 -9.69 -2.28 18.23
N GLU A 203 -10.50 -2.39 19.30
CA GLU A 203 -10.19 -1.76 20.59
C GLU A 203 -8.88 -2.30 21.17
N THR A 204 -8.73 -3.63 21.18
CA THR A 204 -7.49 -4.30 21.62
C THR A 204 -6.31 -3.92 20.73
N ALA A 205 -6.49 -3.88 19.41
CA ALA A 205 -5.46 -3.48 18.46
C ALA A 205 -4.95 -2.05 18.74
N VAL A 206 -5.86 -1.10 18.95
CA VAL A 206 -5.52 0.29 19.28
C VAL A 206 -4.68 0.38 20.55
N LYS A 207 -5.07 -0.33 21.61
CA LYS A 207 -4.32 -0.36 22.87
C LYS A 207 -2.91 -0.94 22.70
N VAL A 208 -2.80 -2.06 21.99
CA VAL A 208 -1.52 -2.74 21.79
C VAL A 208 -0.59 -1.90 20.90
N VAL A 209 -1.09 -1.37 19.79
CA VAL A 209 -0.31 -0.51 18.88
C VAL A 209 0.11 0.79 19.57
N SER A 210 -0.77 1.41 20.36
CA SER A 210 -0.44 2.61 21.12
C SER A 210 0.66 2.36 22.15
N MET A 211 0.56 1.25 22.88
CA MET A 211 1.59 0.86 23.84
C MET A 211 2.92 0.59 23.13
N ARG A 212 2.91 -0.20 22.04
CA ARG A 212 4.09 -0.47 21.23
C ARG A 212 4.75 0.83 20.74
N ALA A 213 3.95 1.73 20.19
CA ALA A 213 4.42 2.98 19.63
C ALA A 213 5.08 3.88 20.70
N ARG A 214 4.48 3.98 21.90
CA ARG A 214 5.05 4.72 23.05
C ARG A 214 6.36 4.10 23.55
N LEU A 215 6.39 2.78 23.74
CA LEU A 215 7.56 2.08 24.22
C LEU A 215 8.74 2.20 23.25
N MET A 216 8.48 2.05 21.96
CA MET A 216 9.49 2.22 20.92
C MET A 216 9.96 3.68 20.80
N HIS A 217 9.07 4.65 20.99
CA HIS A 217 9.44 6.08 21.00
C HIS A 217 10.28 6.46 22.21
N ALA A 218 10.03 5.83 23.37
CA ALA A 218 10.78 6.06 24.61
C ALA A 218 12.12 5.29 24.66
N ALA A 219 12.35 4.35 23.73
CA ALA A 219 13.60 3.60 23.66
C ALA A 219 14.82 4.52 23.37
N PRO A 220 16.03 4.12 23.73
CA PRO A 220 17.23 4.87 23.37
C PRO A 220 17.33 5.08 21.85
N ARG A 221 17.80 6.26 21.45
CA ARG A 221 18.05 6.56 20.03
C ARG A 221 19.14 5.66 19.46
N GLY A 222 19.00 5.31 18.20
CA GLY A 222 19.96 4.48 17.49
C GLY A 222 19.76 4.54 15.99
N VAL A 223 20.50 3.72 15.28
CA VAL A 223 20.55 3.69 13.82
C VAL A 223 20.35 2.28 13.32
N MET A 224 19.71 2.18 12.16
CA MET A 224 19.58 0.94 11.41
C MET A 224 20.21 1.09 10.03
N VAL A 225 20.86 0.05 9.55
CA VAL A 225 21.46 -0.01 8.22
C VAL A 225 21.01 -1.27 7.48
N ALA A 226 20.59 -1.10 6.25
CA ALA A 226 20.29 -2.21 5.34
C ALA A 226 21.58 -2.64 4.64
N VAL A 227 21.83 -3.95 4.61
CA VAL A 227 23.01 -4.56 4.00
C VAL A 227 22.55 -5.64 3.02
N ALA A 228 23.14 -5.67 1.83
CA ALA A 228 22.85 -6.67 0.80
C ALA A 228 23.57 -8.00 1.07
N LEU A 229 23.39 -8.54 2.28
CA LEU A 229 23.89 -9.83 2.72
C LEU A 229 22.78 -10.62 3.41
N GLY A 230 22.78 -11.93 3.24
CA GLY A 230 21.94 -12.85 3.99
C GLY A 230 22.41 -13.04 5.44
N PRO A 231 21.59 -13.71 6.29
CA PRO A 231 21.85 -13.83 7.73
C PRO A 231 23.16 -14.58 8.04
N GLU A 232 23.53 -15.58 7.28
CA GLU A 232 24.77 -16.34 7.48
C GLU A 232 26.01 -15.49 7.15
N ALA A 233 25.98 -14.77 6.02
CA ALA A 233 27.09 -13.91 5.62
C ALA A 233 27.23 -12.70 6.52
N ILE A 234 26.14 -12.10 7.01
CA ILE A 234 26.20 -10.95 7.91
C ILE A 234 26.68 -11.35 9.32
N ALA A 235 26.41 -12.59 9.76
CA ALA A 235 26.81 -13.09 11.07
C ALA A 235 28.33 -13.00 11.30
N GLU A 236 29.14 -13.17 10.24
CA GLU A 236 30.61 -13.04 10.31
C GLU A 236 31.09 -11.60 10.59
N HIS A 237 30.20 -10.63 10.46
CA HIS A 237 30.47 -9.20 10.64
C HIS A 237 29.88 -8.63 11.91
N LEU A 238 28.96 -9.36 12.58
CA LEU A 238 28.31 -8.89 13.81
C LEU A 238 29.32 -8.80 14.95
N THR A 239 29.15 -7.79 15.79
CA THR A 239 29.87 -7.60 17.03
C THR A 239 28.86 -7.46 18.17
N PRO A 240 29.25 -7.60 19.43
CA PRO A 240 28.34 -7.39 20.56
C PRO A 240 27.66 -6.01 20.62
N ALA A 241 28.16 -5.04 19.84
CA ALA A 241 27.65 -3.66 19.80
C ALA A 241 26.57 -3.43 18.74
N VAL A 242 26.33 -4.39 17.84
CA VAL A 242 25.31 -4.32 16.77
C VAL A 242 24.53 -5.62 16.68
N GLU A 243 23.26 -5.54 16.36
CA GLU A 243 22.35 -6.68 16.32
C GLU A 243 21.67 -6.81 14.95
N LEU A 244 21.40 -8.05 14.56
CA LEU A 244 20.55 -8.36 13.40
C LEU A 244 19.08 -8.06 13.75
N ALA A 245 18.56 -6.96 13.21
CA ALA A 245 17.22 -6.49 13.52
C ALA A 245 16.15 -7.21 12.69
N THR A 246 16.40 -7.46 11.38
CA THR A 246 15.47 -8.16 10.51
C THR A 246 16.16 -8.74 9.28
N ILE A 247 15.56 -9.80 8.73
CA ILE A 247 15.94 -10.44 7.46
C ILE A 247 14.78 -10.19 6.49
N ASN A 248 14.99 -9.27 5.53
CA ASN A 248 13.95 -8.88 4.58
C ASN A 248 13.90 -9.80 3.35
N ALA A 249 15.02 -10.46 3.03
CA ALA A 249 15.13 -11.44 1.95
C ALA A 249 16.37 -12.32 2.19
N PRO A 250 16.53 -13.44 1.47
CA PRO A 250 17.71 -14.31 1.61
C PRO A 250 19.06 -13.58 1.47
N GLY A 251 19.10 -12.49 0.71
CA GLY A 251 20.30 -11.66 0.50
C GLY A 251 20.17 -10.25 1.08
N SER A 252 19.28 -10.00 2.05
CA SER A 252 19.03 -8.64 2.58
C SER A 252 18.73 -8.68 4.07
N SER A 253 19.59 -8.06 4.85
CA SER A 253 19.48 -7.94 6.30
C SER A 253 19.50 -6.47 6.76
N VAL A 254 18.93 -6.20 7.92
CA VAL A 254 19.02 -4.89 8.58
C VAL A 254 19.68 -5.06 9.93
N ILE A 255 20.67 -4.24 10.19
CA ILE A 255 21.45 -4.23 11.42
C ILE A 255 21.13 -2.97 12.21
N ALA A 256 20.96 -3.12 13.51
CA ALA A 256 20.64 -2.05 14.45
C ALA A 256 21.74 -1.89 15.50
N GLY A 257 21.91 -0.66 15.98
CA GLY A 257 22.86 -0.36 17.04
C GLY A 257 22.94 1.13 17.37
N SER A 258 23.83 1.48 18.28
CA SER A 258 24.11 2.89 18.55
C SER A 258 24.75 3.57 17.33
N GLU A 259 24.70 4.90 17.26
CA GLU A 259 25.32 5.68 16.16
C GLU A 259 26.80 5.35 15.98
N GLU A 260 27.54 5.22 17.08
CA GLU A 260 28.97 4.90 17.08
C GLU A 260 29.22 3.47 16.61
N ALA A 261 28.48 2.50 17.15
CA ALA A 261 28.61 1.09 16.76
C ALA A 261 28.30 0.86 15.27
N ILE A 262 27.23 1.48 14.77
CA ILE A 262 26.87 1.38 13.36
C ILE A 262 27.92 2.05 12.46
N ARG A 263 28.49 3.17 12.86
CA ARG A 263 29.56 3.82 12.09
C ARG A 263 30.79 2.91 11.97
N THR A 264 31.23 2.29 13.09
CA THR A 264 32.34 1.33 13.10
C THR A 264 32.00 0.10 12.21
N PHE A 265 30.81 -0.42 12.35
CA PHE A 265 30.30 -1.54 11.54
C PHE A 265 30.32 -1.22 10.03
N GLN A 266 29.81 -0.05 9.63
CA GLN A 266 29.81 0.40 8.23
C GLN A 266 31.24 0.55 7.68
N ALA A 267 32.18 1.08 8.48
CA ALA A 267 33.58 1.21 8.07
C ALA A 267 34.21 -0.17 7.81
N GLY A 268 34.01 -1.13 8.69
CA GLY A 268 34.51 -2.49 8.51
C GLY A 268 33.89 -3.23 7.30
N LEU A 269 32.64 -2.97 6.96
CA LEU A 269 32.02 -3.49 5.74
C LEU A 269 32.57 -2.81 4.48
N ALA A 270 32.80 -1.49 4.53
CA ALA A 270 33.34 -0.73 3.41
C ALA A 270 34.75 -1.18 3.01
N GLU A 271 35.60 -1.54 3.96
CA GLU A 271 36.94 -2.14 3.72
C GLU A 271 36.86 -3.45 2.89
N LYS A 272 35.72 -4.15 3.00
CA LYS A 272 35.43 -5.38 2.25
C LYS A 272 34.60 -5.13 0.98
N GLY A 273 34.37 -3.88 0.62
CA GLY A 273 33.56 -3.49 -0.54
C GLY A 273 32.05 -3.69 -0.37
N ILE A 274 31.58 -3.90 0.85
CA ILE A 274 30.16 -4.14 1.15
C ILE A 274 29.48 -2.83 1.53
N VAL A 275 28.38 -2.48 0.85
CA VAL A 275 27.63 -1.25 1.10
C VAL A 275 26.56 -1.48 2.15
N ALA A 276 26.57 -0.68 3.22
CA ALA A 276 25.52 -0.61 4.22
C ALA A 276 24.80 0.74 4.12
N ARG A 277 23.51 0.72 3.77
CA ARG A 277 22.69 1.93 3.59
C ARG A 277 21.86 2.23 4.82
N ARG A 278 21.96 3.47 5.31
CA ARG A 278 21.18 3.92 6.46
C ARG A 278 19.67 3.88 6.15
N VAL A 279 18.90 3.30 7.06
CA VAL A 279 17.43 3.31 7.03
C VAL A 279 16.95 4.60 7.71
N ARG A 280 15.90 5.21 7.17
CA ARG A 280 15.30 6.41 7.79
C ARG A 280 14.52 6.00 9.03
N THR A 281 15.18 6.05 10.16
CA THR A 281 14.61 5.80 11.48
C THR A 281 15.33 6.61 12.54
N SER A 282 14.67 6.91 13.65
CA SER A 282 15.24 7.64 14.80
C SER A 282 15.76 6.71 15.89
N HIS A 283 15.48 5.42 15.80
CA HIS A 283 15.80 4.43 16.84
C HIS A 283 16.38 3.17 16.20
N ALA A 284 17.12 2.40 16.97
CA ALA A 284 17.57 1.05 16.66
C ALA A 284 16.48 0.06 17.12
N PHE A 285 15.57 -0.23 16.23
CA PHE A 285 14.46 -1.13 16.54
C PHE A 285 14.83 -2.60 16.40
#